data_708d6b6265430cb4e3cd39fe2af17173
#
_entry.id   708d6b6265430cb4e3cd39fe2af17173
#
_cell.length_a   1.000
_cell.length_b   1.000
_cell.length_c   1.000
_cell.angle_alpha   90.00
_cell.angle_beta   90.00
_cell.angle_gamma   90.00
#
_symmetry.space_group_name_H-M   'P 1'
#
loop_
_entity.id
_entity.type
_entity.pdbx_description
1 polymer ?
#
loop_
_entity_poly.entity_id
_entity_poly.type
_entity_poly.pdbx_seq_one_letter_code
_entity_poly.pdbx_strand_id
1 'polypeptide(L)'
;MTILTNSEKVTNQDAFISDVKELLDKYYHNNKYFQPTAFSMSSIFEEFTTLLNSVKAVFAGIAAISLLVGGIGVMNIMLVSISERTREIGTRKALGASNSSIRTQFIVEAVVLCLIGGVLGIITGILLGTGGVKIMEYFSQSEISAAPSLSSIVIAVVFSLIIGVFFGYYPANKAAKMNPIDALRYE
;
A
#
# COMPACT_ATOMS: atom_id res chain seq x y z
N MET A 1 -34.84 25.56 4.34
CA MET A 1 -35.76 24.99 3.33
C MET A 1 -34.95 24.01 2.52
N THR A 2 -35.29 22.74 2.51
CA THR A 2 -34.58 21.72 1.75
C THR A 2 -35.38 21.42 0.48
N ILE A 3 -34.79 21.61 -0.69
CA ILE A 3 -35.42 21.31 -1.98
C ILE A 3 -34.89 19.96 -2.42
N LEU A 4 -35.76 18.95 -2.48
CA LEU A 4 -35.44 17.65 -3.03
C LEU A 4 -35.75 17.66 -4.53
N THR A 5 -34.74 17.48 -5.36
CA THR A 5 -34.88 17.37 -6.81
C THR A 5 -34.78 15.94 -7.25
N ASN A 6 -35.56 15.55 -8.27
CA ASN A 6 -35.43 14.23 -8.88
C ASN A 6 -34.16 14.21 -9.76
N SER A 7 -33.16 13.39 -9.37
CA SER A 7 -31.88 13.27 -10.06
C SER A 7 -31.99 12.80 -11.54
N GLU A 8 -33.08 12.14 -11.92
CA GLU A 8 -33.29 11.71 -13.31
C GLU A 8 -33.55 12.87 -14.29
N LYS A 9 -34.05 14.02 -13.80
CA LYS A 9 -34.38 15.18 -14.64
C LYS A 9 -33.28 16.26 -14.70
N VAL A 10 -32.28 16.18 -13.83
CA VAL A 10 -31.19 17.15 -13.77
C VAL A 10 -29.93 16.53 -14.36
N THR A 11 -29.71 16.75 -15.64
CA THR A 11 -28.53 16.24 -16.37
C THR A 11 -27.22 16.92 -15.94
N ASN A 12 -27.30 18.12 -15.37
CA ASN A 12 -26.15 18.87 -14.87
C ASN A 12 -26.51 19.55 -13.54
N GLN A 13 -26.08 18.94 -12.43
CA GLN A 13 -26.41 19.41 -11.09
C GLN A 13 -25.77 20.76 -10.77
N ASP A 14 -24.57 21.04 -11.28
CA ASP A 14 -23.86 22.29 -11.00
C ASP A 14 -24.52 23.47 -11.72
N ALA A 15 -24.99 23.27 -12.97
CA ALA A 15 -25.78 24.26 -13.67
C ALA A 15 -27.11 24.57 -12.97
N PHE A 16 -27.81 23.53 -12.51
CA PHE A 16 -29.04 23.69 -11.74
C PHE A 16 -28.82 24.48 -10.43
N ILE A 17 -27.73 24.21 -9.70
CA ILE A 17 -27.41 24.92 -8.47
C ILE A 17 -27.08 26.37 -8.75
N SER A 18 -26.33 26.67 -9.83
CA SER A 18 -26.02 28.04 -10.23
C SER A 18 -27.29 28.82 -10.60
N ASP A 19 -28.21 28.20 -11.32
CA ASP A 19 -29.49 28.81 -11.69
C ASP A 19 -30.39 29.07 -10.45
N VAL A 20 -30.46 28.12 -9.53
CA VAL A 20 -31.18 28.29 -8.24
C VAL A 20 -30.54 29.38 -7.40
N LYS A 21 -29.21 29.44 -7.36
CA LYS A 21 -28.50 30.48 -6.61
C LYS A 21 -28.76 31.86 -7.21
N GLU A 22 -28.68 32.01 -8.53
CA GLU A 22 -28.97 33.26 -9.25
C GLU A 22 -30.42 33.71 -8.99
N LEU A 23 -31.37 32.79 -9.01
CA LEU A 23 -32.78 33.05 -8.74
C LEU A 23 -33.01 33.52 -7.29
N LEU A 24 -32.35 32.87 -6.33
CA LEU A 24 -32.42 33.26 -4.93
C LEU A 24 -31.73 34.59 -4.66
N ASP A 25 -30.59 34.86 -5.28
CA ASP A 25 -29.87 36.13 -5.17
C ASP A 25 -30.71 37.28 -5.75
N LYS A 26 -31.47 37.05 -6.81
CA LYS A 26 -32.40 38.02 -7.37
C LYS A 26 -33.54 38.35 -6.44
N TYR A 27 -34.08 37.36 -5.72
CA TYR A 27 -35.16 37.57 -4.75
C TYR A 27 -34.71 38.18 -3.43
N TYR A 28 -33.49 37.86 -2.98
CA TYR A 28 -32.97 38.26 -1.68
C TYR A 28 -31.86 39.30 -1.73
N HIS A 29 -31.55 39.86 -2.91
CA HIS A 29 -30.43 40.82 -3.11
C HIS A 29 -30.48 42.03 -2.18
N ASN A 30 -31.66 42.41 -1.72
CA ASN A 30 -31.85 43.59 -0.85
C ASN A 30 -32.01 43.17 0.64
N ASN A 31 -31.81 41.93 1.01
CA ASN A 31 -31.97 41.46 2.38
C ASN A 31 -30.60 41.46 3.10
N LYS A 32 -30.41 42.43 3.99
CA LYS A 32 -29.16 42.63 4.73
C LYS A 32 -28.84 41.47 5.71
N TYR A 33 -29.82 40.61 6.03
CA TYR A 33 -29.74 39.55 7.04
C TYR A 33 -29.75 38.15 6.46
N PHE A 34 -30.00 37.99 5.17
CA PHE A 34 -30.15 36.69 4.54
C PHE A 34 -29.31 36.61 3.24
N GLN A 35 -28.28 35.77 3.28
CA GLN A 35 -27.54 35.40 2.06
C GLN A 35 -27.91 33.96 1.68
N PRO A 36 -28.56 33.73 0.53
CA PRO A 36 -28.89 32.39 0.12
C PRO A 36 -27.64 31.60 -0.25
N THR A 37 -27.51 30.41 0.31
CA THR A 37 -26.46 29.45 -0.02
C THR A 37 -27.10 28.19 -0.56
N ALA A 38 -26.66 27.76 -1.73
CA ALA A 38 -27.08 26.49 -2.32
C ALA A 38 -25.88 25.53 -2.35
N PHE A 39 -26.10 24.33 -1.80
CA PHE A 39 -25.10 23.27 -1.80
C PHE A 39 -25.68 22.04 -2.50
N SER A 40 -24.88 21.38 -3.33
CA SER A 40 -25.20 20.04 -3.79
C SER A 40 -24.70 19.01 -2.77
N MET A 41 -25.51 18.02 -2.48
CA MET A 41 -25.06 16.89 -1.67
C MET A 41 -23.94 16.13 -2.40
N SER A 42 -23.95 16.07 -3.73
CA SER A 42 -22.89 15.47 -4.53
C SER A 42 -21.55 16.19 -4.38
N SER A 43 -21.52 17.53 -4.37
CA SER A 43 -20.27 18.27 -4.17
C SER A 43 -19.66 18.03 -2.80
N ILE A 44 -20.49 17.90 -1.75
CA ILE A 44 -20.03 17.54 -0.41
C ILE A 44 -19.42 16.13 -0.42
N PHE A 45 -20.07 15.17 -1.10
CA PHE A 45 -19.52 13.82 -1.22
C PHE A 45 -18.23 13.78 -2.04
N GLU A 46 -18.09 14.60 -3.09
CA GLU A 46 -16.87 14.72 -3.87
C GLU A 46 -15.72 15.31 -3.05
N GLU A 47 -15.96 16.36 -2.29
CA GLU A 47 -14.96 16.92 -1.38
C GLU A 47 -14.53 15.88 -0.34
N PHE A 48 -15.49 15.16 0.25
CA PHE A 48 -15.21 14.12 1.24
C PHE A 48 -14.40 12.96 0.63
N THR A 49 -14.74 12.50 -0.57
CA THR A 49 -13.97 11.46 -1.27
C THR A 49 -12.58 11.94 -1.64
N THR A 50 -12.42 13.21 -2.00
CA THR A 50 -11.11 13.82 -2.29
C THR A 50 -10.23 13.87 -1.02
N LEU A 51 -10.80 14.25 0.11
CA LEU A 51 -10.10 14.20 1.41
C LEU A 51 -9.69 12.77 1.77
N LEU A 52 -10.61 11.79 1.63
CA LEU A 52 -10.30 10.38 1.88
C LEU A 52 -9.19 9.85 0.95
N ASN A 53 -9.20 10.23 -0.32
CA ASN A 53 -8.15 9.85 -1.26
C ASN A 53 -6.81 10.49 -0.92
N SER A 54 -6.81 11.72 -0.44
CA SER A 54 -5.59 12.38 0.05
C SER A 54 -5.00 11.67 1.27
N VAL A 55 -5.86 11.29 2.23
CA VAL A 55 -5.46 10.50 3.41
C VAL A 55 -4.91 9.13 2.98
N LYS A 56 -5.59 8.43 2.06
CA LYS A 56 -5.09 7.16 1.49
C LYS A 56 -3.72 7.32 0.83
N ALA A 57 -3.49 8.40 0.09
CA ALA A 57 -2.21 8.68 -0.56
C ALA A 57 -1.07 8.88 0.46
N VAL A 58 -1.34 9.58 1.57
CA VAL A 58 -0.37 9.75 2.66
C VAL A 58 -0.02 8.40 3.29
N PHE A 59 -1.01 7.57 3.63
CA PHE A 59 -0.77 6.24 4.19
C PHE A 59 -0.02 5.33 3.20
N ALA A 60 -0.34 5.39 1.91
CA ALA A 60 0.38 4.65 0.87
C ALA A 60 1.85 5.11 0.79
N GLY A 61 2.12 6.40 0.93
CA GLY A 61 3.48 6.94 0.99
C GLY A 61 4.27 6.41 2.20
N ILE A 62 3.67 6.44 3.38
CA ILE A 62 4.29 5.89 4.61
C ILE A 62 4.57 4.40 4.46
N ALA A 63 3.60 3.64 3.91
CA ALA A 63 3.76 2.22 3.67
C ALA A 63 4.89 1.93 2.66
N ALA A 64 5.00 2.72 1.59
CA ALA A 64 6.07 2.57 0.60
C ALA A 64 7.46 2.82 1.22
N ILE A 65 7.62 3.86 2.04
CA ILE A 65 8.87 4.14 2.74
C ILE A 65 9.20 2.99 3.71
N SER A 66 8.23 2.53 4.50
CA SER A 66 8.42 1.41 5.44
C SER A 66 8.85 0.13 4.71
N LEU A 67 8.28 -0.12 3.54
CA LEU A 67 8.61 -1.26 2.70
C LEU A 67 10.01 -1.17 2.11
N LEU A 68 10.45 0.02 1.68
CA LEU A 68 11.82 0.26 1.22
C LEU A 68 12.84 0.00 2.35
N VAL A 69 12.57 0.52 3.55
CA VAL A 69 13.45 0.31 4.72
C VAL A 69 13.50 -1.18 5.08
N GLY A 70 12.35 -1.87 5.10
CA GLY A 70 12.27 -3.32 5.31
C GLY A 70 13.03 -4.12 4.25
N GLY A 71 12.90 -3.74 2.97
CA GLY A 71 13.62 -4.36 1.86
C GLY A 71 15.14 -4.20 1.96
N ILE A 72 15.62 -3.01 2.36
CA ILE A 72 17.04 -2.78 2.66
C ILE A 72 17.49 -3.66 3.84
N GLY A 73 16.63 -3.86 4.84
CA GLY A 73 16.88 -4.79 5.94
C GLY A 73 17.08 -6.22 5.45
N VAL A 74 16.21 -6.73 4.57
CA VAL A 74 16.35 -8.05 3.94
C VAL A 74 17.66 -8.13 3.13
N MET A 75 17.98 -7.12 2.34
CA MET A 75 19.22 -7.07 1.58
C MET A 75 20.45 -7.17 2.50
N ASN A 76 20.46 -6.44 3.63
CA ASN A 76 21.57 -6.46 4.57
C ASN A 76 21.70 -7.84 5.24
N ILE A 77 20.61 -8.47 5.68
CA ILE A 77 20.61 -9.81 6.23
C ILE A 77 21.16 -10.82 5.22
N MET A 78 20.76 -10.71 3.96
CA MET A 78 21.25 -11.57 2.89
C MET A 78 22.74 -11.38 2.63
N LEU A 79 23.25 -10.13 2.68
CA LEU A 79 24.69 -9.86 2.51
C LEU A 79 25.52 -10.48 3.65
N VAL A 80 25.03 -10.39 4.89
CA VAL A 80 25.67 -11.02 6.05
C VAL A 80 25.65 -12.55 5.91
N SER A 81 24.50 -13.13 5.60
CA SER A 81 24.36 -14.58 5.40
C SER A 81 25.27 -15.11 4.28
N ILE A 82 25.42 -14.38 3.18
CA ILE A 82 26.34 -14.73 2.10
C ILE A 82 27.80 -14.68 2.57
N SER A 83 28.18 -13.66 3.37
CA SER A 83 29.57 -13.57 3.89
C SER A 83 29.88 -14.71 4.86
N GLU A 84 28.91 -15.11 5.71
CA GLU A 84 29.06 -16.26 6.62
C GLU A 84 29.17 -17.61 5.88
N ARG A 85 28.49 -17.73 4.72
CA ARG A 85 28.48 -18.93 3.88
C ARG A 85 29.46 -18.88 2.70
N THR A 86 30.41 -17.94 2.69
CA THR A 86 31.35 -17.72 1.58
C THR A 86 32.07 -18.98 1.16
N ARG A 87 32.59 -19.76 2.13
CA ARG A 87 33.29 -21.03 1.88
C ARG A 87 32.40 -22.10 1.30
N GLU A 88 31.14 -22.19 1.74
CA GLU A 88 30.15 -23.12 1.18
C GLU A 88 29.83 -22.77 -0.29
N ILE A 89 29.66 -21.49 -0.61
CA ILE A 89 29.46 -21.01 -1.96
C ILE A 89 30.69 -21.34 -2.84
N GLY A 90 31.88 -21.11 -2.31
CA GLY A 90 33.15 -21.42 -2.98
C GLY A 90 33.29 -22.90 -3.32
N THR A 91 32.96 -23.81 -2.37
CA THR A 91 33.00 -25.27 -2.61
C THR A 91 31.98 -25.71 -3.67
N ARG A 92 30.76 -25.20 -3.62
CA ARG A 92 29.75 -25.50 -4.65
C ARG A 92 30.21 -25.05 -6.05
N LYS A 93 30.83 -23.89 -6.16
CA LYS A 93 31.37 -23.38 -7.43
C LYS A 93 32.55 -24.20 -7.92
N ALA A 94 33.44 -24.59 -7.02
CA ALA A 94 34.59 -25.46 -7.37
C ALA A 94 34.11 -26.84 -7.89
N LEU A 95 32.95 -27.32 -7.42
CA LEU A 95 32.28 -28.54 -7.87
C LEU A 95 31.47 -28.34 -9.16
N GLY A 96 31.51 -27.12 -9.76
CA GLY A 96 30.87 -26.85 -11.05
C GLY A 96 29.46 -26.26 -10.99
N ALA A 97 29.02 -25.77 -9.85
CA ALA A 97 27.73 -25.09 -9.74
C ALA A 97 27.69 -23.82 -10.60
N SER A 98 26.65 -23.68 -11.42
CA SER A 98 26.48 -22.51 -12.28
C SER A 98 26.12 -21.25 -11.48
N ASN A 99 26.52 -20.07 -11.99
CA ASN A 99 26.16 -18.80 -11.41
C ASN A 99 24.63 -18.60 -11.29
N SER A 100 23.88 -19.14 -12.25
CA SER A 100 22.43 -19.10 -12.25
C SER A 100 21.83 -19.89 -11.08
N SER A 101 22.36 -21.11 -10.83
CA SER A 101 21.89 -21.95 -9.74
C SER A 101 22.07 -21.29 -8.38
N ILE A 102 23.27 -20.73 -8.12
CA ILE A 102 23.57 -20.00 -6.89
C ILE A 102 22.66 -18.78 -6.74
N ARG A 103 22.53 -17.97 -7.80
CA ARG A 103 21.68 -16.78 -7.79
C ARG A 103 20.23 -17.11 -7.49
N THR A 104 19.66 -18.13 -8.17
CA THR A 104 18.27 -18.55 -7.95
C THR A 104 18.04 -19.02 -6.53
N GLN A 105 18.97 -19.76 -5.94
CA GLN A 105 18.89 -20.22 -4.55
C GLN A 105 18.73 -19.03 -3.59
N PHE A 106 19.59 -18.03 -3.67
CA PHE A 106 19.52 -16.84 -2.78
C PHE A 106 18.31 -15.96 -3.05
N ILE A 107 17.84 -15.86 -4.31
CA ILE A 107 16.59 -15.15 -4.62
C ILE A 107 15.40 -15.86 -3.96
N VAL A 108 15.33 -17.18 -4.06
CA VAL A 108 14.25 -17.97 -3.42
C VAL A 108 14.30 -17.78 -1.90
N GLU A 109 15.49 -17.78 -1.29
CA GLU A 109 15.63 -17.55 0.16
C GLU A 109 15.08 -16.15 0.55
N ALA A 110 15.42 -15.10 -0.21
CA ALA A 110 14.89 -13.75 0.02
C ALA A 110 13.38 -13.67 -0.17
N VAL A 111 12.84 -14.32 -1.20
CA VAL A 111 11.40 -14.40 -1.46
C VAL A 111 10.66 -15.09 -0.34
N VAL A 112 11.19 -16.21 0.18
CA VAL A 112 10.59 -16.94 1.30
C VAL A 112 10.55 -16.07 2.56
N LEU A 113 11.64 -15.35 2.87
CA LEU A 113 11.67 -14.42 3.99
C LEU A 113 10.61 -13.32 3.85
N CYS A 114 10.49 -12.72 2.66
CA CYS A 114 9.48 -11.70 2.39
C CYS A 114 8.05 -12.25 2.45
N LEU A 115 7.82 -13.50 2.00
CA LEU A 115 6.51 -14.14 2.09
C LEU A 115 6.10 -14.42 3.55
N ILE A 116 7.03 -14.91 4.37
CA ILE A 116 6.76 -15.11 5.80
C ILE A 116 6.38 -13.78 6.45
N GLY A 117 7.18 -12.73 6.22
CA GLY A 117 6.88 -11.38 6.69
C GLY A 117 5.54 -10.85 6.16
N GLY A 118 5.25 -11.08 4.88
CA GLY A 118 3.98 -10.69 4.24
C GLY A 118 2.77 -11.38 4.86
N VAL A 119 2.85 -12.69 5.11
CA VAL A 119 1.78 -13.45 5.78
C VAL A 119 1.55 -12.94 7.20
N LEU A 120 2.62 -12.75 7.98
CA LEU A 120 2.52 -12.16 9.31
C LEU A 120 1.93 -10.75 9.27
N GLY A 121 2.34 -9.92 8.30
CA GLY A 121 1.79 -8.59 8.08
C GLY A 121 0.29 -8.60 7.75
N ILE A 122 -0.17 -9.54 6.90
CA ILE A 122 -1.59 -9.70 6.59
C ILE A 122 -2.37 -10.11 7.84
N ILE A 123 -1.89 -11.09 8.60
CA ILE A 123 -2.57 -11.55 9.83
C ILE A 123 -2.68 -10.39 10.84
N THR A 124 -1.58 -9.70 11.10
CA THR A 124 -1.57 -8.56 12.04
C THR A 124 -2.43 -7.40 11.53
N GLY A 125 -2.40 -7.11 10.23
CA GLY A 125 -3.24 -6.08 9.61
C GLY A 125 -4.73 -6.37 9.72
N ILE A 126 -5.14 -7.62 9.51
CA ILE A 126 -6.53 -8.06 9.70
C ILE A 126 -6.94 -7.95 11.17
N LEU A 127 -6.11 -8.42 12.09
CA LEU A 127 -6.40 -8.38 13.52
C LEU A 127 -6.55 -6.94 14.03
N LEU A 128 -5.63 -6.05 13.66
CA LEU A 128 -5.69 -4.64 14.05
C LEU A 128 -6.85 -3.91 13.37
N GLY A 129 -7.11 -4.18 12.09
CA GLY A 129 -8.21 -3.58 11.35
C GLY A 129 -9.56 -3.98 11.92
N THR A 130 -9.82 -5.27 12.11
CA THR A 130 -11.09 -5.77 12.68
C THR A 130 -11.24 -5.38 14.15
N GLY A 131 -10.15 -5.37 14.92
CA GLY A 131 -10.16 -4.89 16.31
C GLY A 131 -10.48 -3.40 16.41
N GLY A 132 -9.89 -2.58 15.56
CA GLY A 132 -10.17 -1.13 15.49
C GLY A 132 -11.63 -0.84 15.13
N VAL A 133 -12.18 -1.57 14.17
CA VAL A 133 -13.60 -1.44 13.79
C VAL A 133 -14.52 -1.79 14.96
N LYS A 134 -14.29 -2.89 15.67
CA LYS A 134 -15.10 -3.26 16.85
C LYS A 134 -15.06 -2.22 17.96
N ILE A 135 -13.92 -1.57 18.17
CA ILE A 135 -13.80 -0.47 19.10
C ILE A 135 -14.64 0.73 18.65
N MET A 136 -14.59 1.07 17.36
CA MET A 136 -15.41 2.15 16.80
C MET A 136 -16.91 1.84 16.90
N GLU A 137 -17.35 0.63 16.61
CA GLU A 137 -18.74 0.16 16.76
C GLU A 137 -19.23 0.34 18.21
N TYR A 138 -18.39 -0.02 19.17
CA TYR A 138 -18.75 0.13 20.59
C TYR A 138 -19.01 1.59 20.97
N PHE A 139 -18.23 2.55 20.42
CA PHE A 139 -18.40 3.97 20.70
C PHE A 139 -19.47 4.66 19.85
N SER A 140 -19.65 4.25 18.60
CA SER A 140 -20.56 4.94 17.65
C SER A 140 -21.96 4.34 17.59
N GLN A 141 -22.20 3.17 18.20
CA GLN A 141 -23.47 2.43 18.13
C GLN A 141 -23.97 2.18 16.69
N SER A 142 -23.06 2.16 15.73
CA SER A 142 -23.34 1.97 14.32
C SER A 142 -22.62 0.71 13.83
N GLU A 143 -23.31 -0.16 13.12
CA GLU A 143 -22.70 -1.34 12.50
C GLU A 143 -21.78 -0.90 11.35
N ILE A 144 -20.47 -1.09 11.52
CA ILE A 144 -19.44 -0.78 10.52
C ILE A 144 -18.89 -2.11 9.99
N SER A 145 -19.26 -2.50 8.78
CA SER A 145 -18.68 -3.70 8.15
C SER A 145 -17.37 -3.34 7.45
N ALA A 146 -16.24 -3.76 8.01
CA ALA A 146 -14.93 -3.63 7.38
C ALA A 146 -14.26 -5.00 7.27
N ALA A 147 -14.60 -5.73 6.21
CA ALA A 147 -13.89 -6.95 5.85
C ALA A 147 -12.78 -6.63 4.83
N PRO A 148 -11.56 -7.17 4.99
CA PRO A 148 -10.53 -7.01 3.99
C PRO A 148 -10.96 -7.68 2.69
N SER A 149 -10.81 -6.98 1.56
CA SER A 149 -11.14 -7.58 0.26
C SER A 149 -10.07 -8.61 -0.14
N LEU A 150 -10.49 -9.67 -0.79
CA LEU A 150 -9.58 -10.69 -1.32
C LEU A 150 -8.53 -10.07 -2.26
N SER A 151 -8.92 -9.07 -3.05
CA SER A 151 -8.02 -8.35 -3.93
C SER A 151 -6.89 -7.64 -3.17
N SER A 152 -7.17 -7.04 -2.02
CA SER A 152 -6.15 -6.40 -1.18
C SER A 152 -5.13 -7.41 -0.65
N ILE A 153 -5.58 -8.61 -0.27
CA ILE A 153 -4.69 -9.68 0.18
C ILE A 153 -3.79 -10.15 -0.97
N VAL A 154 -4.35 -10.37 -2.16
CA VAL A 154 -3.58 -10.79 -3.34
C VAL A 154 -2.55 -9.72 -3.71
N ILE A 155 -2.93 -8.44 -3.72
CA ILE A 155 -2.00 -7.33 -3.98
C ILE A 155 -0.86 -7.33 -2.95
N ALA A 156 -1.14 -7.52 -1.66
CA ALA A 156 -0.12 -7.56 -0.62
C ALA A 156 0.88 -8.71 -0.83
N VAL A 157 0.40 -9.92 -1.19
CA VAL A 157 1.26 -11.08 -1.48
C VAL A 157 2.12 -10.83 -2.72
N VAL A 158 1.53 -10.33 -3.81
CA VAL A 158 2.28 -10.02 -5.04
C VAL A 158 3.34 -8.97 -4.77
N PHE A 159 3.01 -7.95 -3.98
CA PHE A 159 3.96 -6.90 -3.61
C PHE A 159 5.12 -7.45 -2.76
N SER A 160 4.85 -8.34 -1.79
CA SER A 160 5.88 -9.03 -1.01
C SER A 160 6.83 -9.85 -1.89
N LEU A 161 6.31 -10.54 -2.89
CA LEU A 161 7.11 -11.29 -3.87
C LEU A 161 8.04 -10.36 -4.66
N ILE A 162 7.50 -9.25 -5.18
CA ILE A 162 8.28 -8.26 -5.96
C ILE A 162 9.43 -7.70 -5.11
N ILE A 163 9.16 -7.35 -3.87
CA ILE A 163 10.17 -6.82 -2.92
C ILE A 163 11.24 -7.88 -2.63
N GLY A 164 10.85 -9.14 -2.38
CA GLY A 164 11.78 -10.24 -2.16
C GLY A 164 12.73 -10.45 -3.33
N VAL A 165 12.21 -10.43 -4.56
CA VAL A 165 13.03 -10.53 -5.77
C VAL A 165 13.92 -9.30 -5.94
N PHE A 166 13.38 -8.09 -5.79
CA PHE A 166 14.11 -6.85 -6.03
C PHE A 166 15.29 -6.68 -5.07
N PHE A 167 15.05 -6.80 -3.77
CA PHE A 167 16.10 -6.63 -2.76
C PHE A 167 16.98 -7.87 -2.61
N GLY A 168 16.51 -9.07 -2.96
CA GLY A 168 17.29 -10.30 -2.99
C GLY A 168 18.22 -10.42 -4.21
N TYR A 169 17.90 -9.74 -5.32
CA TYR A 169 18.67 -9.86 -6.55
C TYR A 169 20.12 -9.38 -6.43
N TYR A 170 20.35 -8.22 -5.79
CA TYR A 170 21.69 -7.65 -5.64
C TYR A 170 22.62 -8.58 -4.85
N PRO A 171 22.29 -9.00 -3.60
CA PRO A 171 23.13 -9.93 -2.86
C PRO A 171 23.29 -11.28 -3.54
N ALA A 172 22.23 -11.83 -4.13
CA ALA A 172 22.29 -13.09 -4.87
C ALA A 172 23.25 -13.04 -6.07
N ASN A 173 23.24 -11.91 -6.80
CA ASN A 173 24.16 -11.72 -7.93
C ASN A 173 25.61 -11.55 -7.45
N LYS A 174 25.83 -10.91 -6.30
CA LYS A 174 27.15 -10.79 -5.67
C LYS A 174 27.71 -12.18 -5.29
N ALA A 175 26.88 -13.02 -4.65
CA ALA A 175 27.23 -14.40 -4.31
C ALA A 175 27.55 -15.25 -5.57
N ALA A 176 26.72 -15.13 -6.59
CA ALA A 176 26.87 -15.85 -7.85
C ALA A 176 28.17 -15.49 -8.61
N LYS A 177 28.67 -14.28 -8.47
CA LYS A 177 29.90 -13.82 -9.14
C LYS A 177 31.19 -14.03 -8.32
N MET A 178 31.10 -14.59 -7.12
CA MET A 178 32.24 -14.83 -6.25
C MET A 178 33.23 -15.80 -6.89
N ASN A 179 34.52 -15.47 -6.81
CA ASN A 179 35.60 -16.34 -7.30
C ASN A 179 35.79 -17.52 -6.31
N PRO A 180 35.74 -18.79 -6.76
CA PRO A 180 35.89 -19.94 -5.88
C PRO A 180 37.24 -19.98 -5.15
N ILE A 181 38.30 -19.49 -5.77
CA ILE A 181 39.63 -19.48 -5.15
C ILE A 181 39.68 -18.51 -3.97
N ASP A 182 39.13 -17.32 -4.14
CA ASP A 182 39.07 -16.31 -3.08
C ASP A 182 38.16 -16.72 -1.94
N ALA A 183 37.00 -17.35 -2.31
CA ALA A 183 36.01 -17.85 -1.36
C ALA A 183 36.55 -18.99 -0.47
N LEU A 184 37.42 -19.85 -1.00
CA LEU A 184 38.04 -20.94 -0.22
C LEU A 184 39.23 -20.46 0.64
N ARG A 185 39.83 -19.32 0.31
CA ARG A 185 40.93 -18.71 1.05
C ARG A 185 40.47 -17.76 2.18
N TYR A 186 39.18 -17.49 2.23
CA TYR A 186 38.59 -16.61 3.24
C TYR A 186 38.59 -17.32 4.62
N GLU A 187 39.39 -16.75 5.55
CA GLU A 187 39.41 -17.12 6.96
C GLU A 187 38.37 -16.31 7.75
#